data_34aa0d72829fcf44bb20c620f2ff3682
#
_entry.id   34aa0d72829fcf44bb20c620f2ff3682
#
_cell.length_a   1.000
_cell.length_b   1.000
_cell.length_c   1.000
_cell.angle_alpha   90.00
_cell.angle_beta   90.00
_cell.angle_gamma   90.00
#
_symmetry.space_group_name_H-M   'P 1'
#
loop_
_entity.id
_entity.type
_entity.pdbx_description
1 polymer ?
#
loop_
_entity_poly.entity_id
_entity_poly.type
_entity_poly.pdbx_seq_one_letter_code
_entity_poly.pdbx_strand_id
1 'polypeptide(L)'
;MPGAESSPAAAVDVNNQAAESALIRDPGVSRKVRTVAAIDVGTNSTHMLVASVDVALSTFSIDLAEKSNTRLGERDPDTGELTPEAMARGLESLRHFRELALSHQVEQVVVAATSAVREAPNGRDFLQRIKDELDLDVDLVSGPEEARLIYLG
;
A
#
# COMPACT_ATOMS: atom_id res chain seq x y z
N MET A 1 -44.95 29.47 24.77
CA MET A 1 -44.28 28.46 23.95
C MET A 1 -42.77 28.67 24.09
N PRO A 2 -42.04 27.82 24.80
CA PRO A 2 -40.56 27.90 24.84
C PRO A 2 -40.00 27.04 23.68
N GLY A 3 -39.04 27.63 22.99
CA GLY A 3 -38.32 27.01 21.89
C GLY A 3 -37.40 25.89 22.34
N ALA A 4 -37.34 24.88 21.48
CA ALA A 4 -36.37 23.78 21.59
C ALA A 4 -34.99 24.26 21.17
N GLU A 5 -34.06 24.31 22.12
CA GLU A 5 -32.62 24.47 21.85
C GLU A 5 -32.07 23.15 21.31
N SER A 6 -31.64 23.16 20.08
CA SER A 6 -30.86 22.10 19.49
C SER A 6 -29.41 22.19 19.98
N SER A 7 -29.02 21.21 20.79
CA SER A 7 -27.63 21.01 21.22
C SER A 7 -26.75 20.64 20.00
N PRO A 8 -25.60 21.30 19.78
CA PRO A 8 -24.67 20.88 18.74
C PRO A 8 -23.95 19.58 19.14
N ALA A 9 -23.95 18.63 18.23
CA ALA A 9 -23.17 17.39 18.35
C ALA A 9 -21.69 17.75 18.54
N ALA A 10 -21.08 17.19 19.58
CA ALA A 10 -19.66 17.32 19.87
C ALA A 10 -18.83 16.75 18.72
N ALA A 11 -18.11 17.60 18.04
CA ALA A 11 -17.05 17.20 17.11
C ALA A 11 -15.96 16.49 17.94
N VAL A 12 -15.73 15.20 17.64
CA VAL A 12 -14.64 14.45 18.23
C VAL A 12 -13.34 15.00 17.65
N ASP A 13 -12.56 15.65 18.48
CA ASP A 13 -11.29 16.28 18.13
C ASP A 13 -10.22 15.17 17.97
N VAL A 14 -10.03 14.68 16.76
CA VAL A 14 -9.02 13.67 16.40
C VAL A 14 -7.57 14.17 16.61
N ASN A 15 -7.38 15.46 16.88
CA ASN A 15 -6.05 16.05 17.06
C ASN A 15 -5.51 15.91 18.50
N ASN A 16 -6.34 15.49 19.44
CA ASN A 16 -5.94 15.39 20.85
C ASN A 16 -5.30 14.02 21.20
N GLN A 17 -5.50 12.98 20.40
CA GLN A 17 -4.87 11.66 20.64
C GLN A 17 -3.38 11.64 20.28
N ALA A 18 -2.96 12.45 19.30
CA ALA A 18 -1.55 12.55 18.95
C ALA A 18 -0.70 13.29 20.02
N ALA A 19 -1.31 14.19 20.79
CA ALA A 19 -0.61 14.96 21.84
C ALA A 19 -0.44 14.15 23.14
N GLU A 20 -1.33 13.25 23.49
CA GLU A 20 -1.22 12.41 24.69
C GLU A 20 -0.19 11.29 24.56
N SER A 21 0.05 10.78 23.34
CA SER A 21 1.12 9.80 23.08
C SER A 21 2.54 10.33 23.29
N ALA A 22 2.71 11.65 23.36
CA ALA A 22 4.04 12.28 23.52
C ALA A 22 4.53 12.32 24.98
N LEU A 23 3.69 11.99 25.97
CA LEU A 23 3.99 12.21 27.38
C LEU A 23 4.51 11.00 28.16
N ILE A 24 4.54 9.81 27.58
CA ILE A 24 5.15 8.62 28.22
C ILE A 24 6.43 8.26 27.49
N ARG A 25 7.47 9.07 27.67
CA ARG A 25 8.82 8.70 27.29
C ARG A 25 9.47 7.94 28.45
N ASP A 26 9.48 6.63 28.37
CA ASP A 26 10.40 5.82 29.15
C ASP A 26 11.79 5.92 28.48
N PRO A 27 12.81 6.52 29.14
CA PRO A 27 14.12 6.74 28.53
C PRO A 27 14.96 5.46 28.36
N GLY A 28 14.43 4.29 28.71
CA GLY A 28 15.14 3.00 28.69
C GLY A 28 14.81 2.07 27.52
N VAL A 29 13.75 2.33 26.76
CA VAL A 29 13.38 1.47 25.61
C VAL A 29 13.87 2.11 24.31
N SER A 30 14.90 1.54 23.71
CA SER A 30 15.32 1.90 22.35
C SER A 30 14.18 1.53 21.39
N ARG A 31 13.32 2.50 21.07
CA ARG A 31 12.24 2.33 20.10
C ARG A 31 12.86 2.11 18.73
N LYS A 32 12.76 0.90 18.23
CA LYS A 32 13.15 0.57 16.87
C LYS A 32 11.95 0.79 15.96
N VAL A 33 11.69 2.07 15.63
CA VAL A 33 10.71 2.42 14.59
C VAL A 33 11.36 2.14 13.23
N ARG A 34 10.64 1.44 12.37
CA ARG A 34 11.07 1.12 11.01
C ARG A 34 10.10 1.74 10.02
N THR A 35 10.61 2.35 8.96
CA THR A 35 9.79 2.85 7.87
C THR A 35 9.71 1.80 6.77
N VAL A 36 8.50 1.36 6.46
CA VAL A 36 8.24 0.31 5.46
C VAL A 36 7.26 0.83 4.40
N ALA A 37 7.39 0.33 3.18
CA ALA A 37 6.41 0.55 2.13
C ALA A 37 5.75 -0.77 1.73
N ALA A 38 4.44 -0.77 1.56
CA ALA A 38 3.67 -1.85 1.00
C ALA A 38 3.02 -1.39 -0.30
N ILE A 39 3.23 -2.16 -1.38
CA ILE A 39 2.65 -1.89 -2.70
C ILE A 39 1.78 -3.06 -3.09
N ASP A 40 0.52 -2.78 -3.42
CA ASP A 40 -0.44 -3.76 -3.94
C ASP A 40 -0.70 -3.48 -5.43
N VAL A 41 -0.35 -4.45 -6.27
CA VAL A 41 -0.54 -4.40 -7.73
C VAL A 41 -1.85 -5.10 -8.07
N GLY A 42 -2.94 -4.33 -8.06
CA GLY A 42 -4.29 -4.82 -8.28
C GLY A 42 -4.74 -4.75 -9.75
N THR A 43 -5.96 -5.22 -10.01
CA THR A 43 -6.57 -5.29 -11.35
C THR A 43 -6.85 -3.91 -11.94
N ASN A 44 -7.40 -2.99 -11.17
CA ASN A 44 -7.79 -1.66 -11.64
C ASN A 44 -6.76 -0.60 -11.26
N SER A 45 -6.16 -0.75 -10.09
CA SER A 45 -5.25 0.24 -9.53
C SER A 45 -4.13 -0.43 -8.75
N THR A 46 -3.01 0.27 -8.68
CA THR A 46 -1.89 -0.06 -7.82
C THR A 46 -1.88 0.94 -6.66
N HIS A 47 -1.74 0.43 -5.45
CA HIS A 47 -1.73 1.22 -4.22
C HIS A 47 -0.39 1.12 -3.54
N MET A 48 0.01 2.20 -2.87
CA MET A 48 1.18 2.22 -1.99
C MET A 48 0.82 2.83 -0.66
N LEU A 49 1.30 2.21 0.41
CA LEU A 49 1.31 2.76 1.75
C LEU A 49 2.75 2.85 2.24
N VAL A 50 3.11 3.97 2.82
CA VAL A 50 4.33 4.09 3.63
C VAL A 50 3.90 4.20 5.08
N ALA A 51 4.49 3.40 5.94
CA ALA A 51 4.16 3.34 7.36
C ALA A 51 5.40 3.32 8.23
N SER A 52 5.31 4.01 9.34
CA SER A 52 6.24 3.91 10.47
C SER A 52 5.75 2.85 11.44
N VAL A 53 6.52 1.77 11.62
CA VAL A 53 6.17 0.62 12.45
C VAL A 53 7.01 0.62 13.71
N ASP A 54 6.38 0.68 14.87
CA ASP A 54 7.03 0.46 16.16
C ASP A 54 6.89 -1.01 16.55
N VAL A 55 7.96 -1.76 16.35
CA VAL A 55 7.95 -3.21 16.59
C VAL A 55 7.77 -3.54 18.08
N ALA A 56 8.27 -2.69 18.99
CA ALA A 56 8.19 -2.92 20.42
C ALA A 56 6.76 -2.75 20.96
N LEU A 57 6.01 -1.82 20.39
CA LEU A 57 4.62 -1.55 20.78
C LEU A 57 3.60 -2.29 19.93
N SER A 58 4.04 -2.98 18.87
CA SER A 58 3.15 -3.59 17.86
C SER A 58 2.13 -2.60 17.29
N THR A 59 2.57 -1.37 17.03
CA THR A 59 1.74 -0.29 16.47
C THR A 59 2.36 0.26 15.20
N PHE A 60 1.54 0.87 14.36
CA PHE A 60 2.03 1.57 13.17
C PHE A 60 1.23 2.85 12.93
N SER A 61 1.83 3.77 12.19
CA SER A 61 1.16 4.94 11.62
C SER A 61 1.36 4.98 10.11
N ILE A 62 0.34 5.41 9.39
CA ILE A 62 0.44 5.61 7.93
C ILE A 62 0.98 7.02 7.70
N ASP A 63 2.13 7.09 7.02
CA ASP A 63 2.82 8.34 6.73
C ASP A 63 2.46 8.85 5.32
N LEU A 64 2.18 7.92 4.37
CA LEU A 64 1.78 8.24 3.00
C LEU A 64 0.84 7.15 2.48
N ALA A 65 -0.17 7.55 1.71
CA ALA A 65 -1.01 6.66 0.92
C ALA A 65 -1.14 7.22 -0.49
N GLU A 66 -0.76 6.41 -1.49
CA GLU A 66 -0.81 6.76 -2.90
C GLU A 66 -1.59 5.72 -3.71
N LYS A 67 -2.20 6.17 -4.79
CA LYS A 67 -2.95 5.33 -5.71
C LYS A 67 -2.69 5.73 -7.16
N SER A 68 -2.49 4.73 -8.01
CA SER A 68 -2.37 4.90 -9.46
C SER A 68 -3.36 3.99 -10.20
N ASN A 69 -4.07 4.51 -11.19
CA ASN A 69 -5.02 3.74 -12.01
C ASN A 69 -4.28 3.03 -13.15
N THR A 70 -3.75 1.86 -12.88
CA THR A 70 -2.92 1.08 -13.83
C THR A 70 -3.73 0.26 -14.82
N ARG A 71 -4.96 -0.15 -14.44
CA ARG A 71 -5.87 -0.96 -15.26
C ARG A 71 -5.20 -2.20 -15.84
N LEU A 72 -4.49 -2.95 -15.01
CA LEU A 72 -3.85 -4.20 -15.42
C LEU A 72 -4.87 -5.29 -15.83
N GLY A 73 -6.15 -5.12 -15.50
CA GLY A 73 -7.22 -5.97 -15.97
C GLY A 73 -7.56 -5.81 -17.46
N GLU A 74 -7.04 -4.75 -18.13
CA GLU A 74 -7.16 -4.61 -19.58
C GLU A 74 -6.27 -5.65 -20.25
N ARG A 75 -6.91 -6.62 -20.88
CA ARG A 75 -6.26 -7.77 -21.51
C ARG A 75 -6.53 -7.81 -23.00
N ASP A 76 -5.63 -8.45 -23.72
CA ASP A 76 -5.89 -8.82 -25.09
C ASP A 76 -7.09 -9.80 -25.14
N PRO A 77 -8.13 -9.51 -25.94
CA PRO A 77 -9.35 -10.30 -25.94
C PRO A 77 -9.17 -11.69 -26.55
N ASP A 78 -8.16 -11.89 -27.38
CA ASP A 78 -7.91 -13.16 -28.07
C ASP A 78 -6.99 -14.08 -27.27
N THR A 79 -5.98 -13.52 -26.59
CA THR A 79 -4.96 -14.26 -25.86
C THR A 79 -5.14 -14.26 -24.35
N GLY A 80 -5.87 -13.29 -23.80
CA GLY A 80 -5.99 -13.06 -22.35
C GLY A 80 -4.75 -12.48 -21.69
N GLU A 81 -3.75 -12.10 -22.48
CA GLU A 81 -2.50 -11.51 -21.99
C GLU A 81 -2.69 -10.07 -21.51
N LEU A 82 -1.84 -9.64 -20.61
CA LEU A 82 -1.69 -8.22 -20.27
C LEU A 82 -1.24 -7.47 -21.53
N THR A 83 -1.92 -6.38 -21.86
CA THR A 83 -1.52 -5.57 -23.01
C THR A 83 -0.20 -4.85 -22.74
N PRO A 84 0.61 -4.54 -23.77
CA PRO A 84 1.83 -3.77 -23.62
C PRO A 84 1.60 -2.42 -22.94
N GLU A 85 0.46 -1.76 -23.24
CA GLU A 85 0.08 -0.48 -22.66
C GLU A 85 -0.25 -0.62 -21.16
N ALA A 86 -0.96 -1.68 -20.76
CA ALA A 86 -1.25 -1.95 -19.36
C ALA A 86 0.04 -2.23 -18.57
N MET A 87 0.95 -3.03 -19.13
CA MET A 87 2.25 -3.29 -18.53
C MET A 87 3.09 -2.01 -18.41
N ALA A 88 3.08 -1.15 -19.43
CA ALA A 88 3.82 0.13 -19.39
C ALA A 88 3.30 1.04 -18.26
N ARG A 89 1.96 1.17 -18.11
CA ARG A 89 1.34 1.93 -17.00
C ARG A 89 1.72 1.35 -15.64
N GLY A 90 1.74 0.03 -15.53
CA GLY A 90 2.14 -0.67 -14.30
C GLY A 90 3.59 -0.36 -13.92
N LEU A 91 4.51 -0.46 -14.89
CA LEU A 91 5.94 -0.15 -14.67
C LEU A 91 6.16 1.33 -14.31
N GLU A 92 5.47 2.25 -14.97
CA GLU A 92 5.58 3.68 -14.66
C GLU A 92 5.09 3.98 -13.24
N SER A 93 3.96 3.39 -12.85
CA SER A 93 3.43 3.52 -11.50
C SER A 93 4.40 2.98 -10.44
N LEU A 94 4.96 1.78 -10.67
CA LEU A 94 5.93 1.19 -9.75
C LEU A 94 7.24 1.99 -9.68
N ARG A 95 7.69 2.59 -10.78
CA ARG A 95 8.85 3.50 -10.79
C ARG A 95 8.59 4.72 -9.92
N HIS A 96 7.43 5.35 -10.07
CA HIS A 96 7.02 6.48 -9.23
C HIS A 96 6.95 6.09 -7.75
N PHE A 97 6.35 4.95 -7.41
CA PHE A 97 6.27 4.48 -6.03
C PHE A 97 7.64 4.15 -5.44
N ARG A 98 8.55 3.60 -6.23
CA ARG A 98 9.94 3.39 -5.82
C ARG A 98 10.65 4.71 -5.49
N GLU A 99 10.45 5.76 -6.28
CA GLU A 99 10.99 7.09 -6.00
C GLU A 99 10.42 7.69 -4.72
N LEU A 100 9.11 7.54 -4.47
CA LEU A 100 8.49 7.94 -3.21
C LEU A 100 9.06 7.17 -2.02
N ALA A 101 9.24 5.86 -2.14
CA ALA A 101 9.85 5.04 -1.08
C ALA A 101 11.27 5.53 -0.73
N LEU A 102 12.07 5.86 -1.75
CA LEU A 102 13.42 6.42 -1.55
C LEU A 102 13.36 7.79 -0.86
N SER A 103 12.45 8.67 -1.26
CA SER A 103 12.30 10.01 -0.66
C SER A 103 11.86 9.96 0.80
N HIS A 104 11.12 8.92 1.21
CA HIS A 104 10.68 8.67 2.59
C HIS A 104 11.67 7.82 3.38
N GLN A 105 12.85 7.52 2.82
CA GLN A 105 13.89 6.74 3.49
C GLN A 105 13.38 5.37 3.98
N VAL A 106 12.53 4.73 3.17
CA VAL A 106 11.94 3.42 3.47
C VAL A 106 13.04 2.38 3.58
N GLU A 107 13.05 1.63 4.68
CA GLU A 107 14.02 0.57 4.95
C GLU A 107 13.70 -0.73 4.22
N GLN A 108 12.40 -0.97 3.96
CA GLN A 108 11.93 -2.19 3.30
C GLN A 108 10.71 -1.88 2.42
N VAL A 109 10.74 -2.38 1.19
CA VAL A 109 9.60 -2.34 0.27
C VAL A 109 9.08 -3.76 0.08
N VAL A 110 7.78 -3.94 0.29
CA VAL A 110 7.06 -5.19 0.01
C VAL A 110 6.10 -4.92 -1.14
N VAL A 111 6.19 -5.73 -2.20
CA VAL A 111 5.30 -5.60 -3.37
C VAL A 111 4.54 -6.90 -3.55
N ALA A 112 3.23 -6.83 -3.59
CA ALA A 112 2.35 -7.95 -3.86
C ALA A 112 1.57 -7.73 -5.16
N ALA A 113 1.38 -8.77 -5.96
CA ALA A 113 0.52 -8.76 -7.13
C ALA A 113 -0.58 -9.80 -6.98
N THR A 114 -1.77 -9.47 -7.43
CA THR A 114 -2.97 -10.30 -7.25
C THR A 114 -3.53 -10.82 -8.58
N SER A 115 -4.82 -10.99 -8.69
CA SER A 115 -5.50 -11.73 -9.77
C SER A 115 -5.12 -11.28 -11.18
N ALA A 116 -4.98 -9.98 -11.45
CA ALA A 116 -4.69 -9.52 -12.81
C ALA A 116 -3.36 -10.07 -13.36
N VAL A 117 -2.33 -10.12 -12.52
CA VAL A 117 -1.01 -10.65 -12.91
C VAL A 117 -1.00 -12.18 -12.81
N ARG A 118 -1.59 -12.73 -11.74
CA ARG A 118 -1.63 -14.18 -11.50
C ARG A 118 -2.30 -14.96 -12.63
N GLU A 119 -3.39 -14.42 -13.18
CA GLU A 119 -4.21 -15.12 -14.18
C GLU A 119 -3.79 -14.84 -15.63
N ALA A 120 -2.91 -13.87 -15.86
CA ALA A 120 -2.43 -13.54 -17.19
C ALA A 120 -1.40 -14.56 -17.68
N PRO A 121 -1.52 -15.07 -18.93
CA PRO A 121 -0.52 -15.97 -19.51
C PRO A 121 0.90 -15.41 -19.48
N ASN A 122 1.05 -14.11 -19.71
CA ASN A 122 2.31 -13.36 -19.68
C ASN A 122 2.59 -12.66 -18.33
N GLY A 123 1.87 -13.02 -17.27
CA GLY A 123 2.03 -12.38 -15.96
C GLY A 123 3.45 -12.54 -15.39
N ARG A 124 4.07 -13.71 -15.57
CA ARG A 124 5.46 -13.95 -15.14
C ARG A 124 6.47 -13.11 -15.90
N ASP A 125 6.25 -12.88 -17.19
CA ASP A 125 7.12 -12.01 -17.99
C ASP A 125 7.04 -10.57 -17.51
N PHE A 126 5.85 -10.14 -17.10
CA PHE A 126 5.67 -8.83 -16.48
C PHE A 126 6.41 -8.71 -15.14
N LEU A 127 6.34 -9.73 -14.27
CA LEU A 127 7.09 -9.75 -13.01
C LEU A 127 8.60 -9.71 -13.26
N GLN A 128 9.09 -10.44 -14.27
CA GLN A 128 10.50 -10.41 -14.64
C GLN A 128 10.93 -9.02 -15.13
N ARG A 129 10.10 -8.35 -15.92
CA ARG A 129 10.38 -6.98 -16.36
C ARG A 129 10.43 -6.00 -15.17
N ILE A 130 9.55 -6.15 -14.20
CA ILE A 130 9.60 -5.33 -12.96
C ILE A 130 10.93 -5.54 -12.25
N LYS A 131 11.39 -6.77 -12.12
CA LYS A 131 12.68 -7.09 -11.51
C LYS A 131 13.85 -6.48 -12.29
N ASP A 132 13.87 -6.65 -13.61
CA ASP A 132 14.97 -6.21 -14.46
C ASP A 132 15.07 -4.67 -14.55
N GLU A 133 13.92 -3.98 -14.65
CA GLU A 133 13.88 -2.54 -14.85
C GLU A 133 13.91 -1.73 -13.53
N LEU A 134 13.36 -2.28 -12.44
CA LEU A 134 13.15 -1.54 -11.20
C LEU A 134 13.85 -2.16 -9.98
N ASP A 135 14.42 -3.35 -10.13
CA ASP A 135 15.00 -4.14 -9.02
C ASP A 135 14.02 -4.34 -7.86
N LEU A 136 12.75 -4.57 -8.19
CA LEU A 136 11.69 -4.89 -7.23
C LEU A 136 11.34 -6.37 -7.33
N ASP A 137 11.36 -7.06 -6.19
CA ASP A 137 10.80 -8.40 -6.07
C ASP A 137 9.31 -8.30 -5.77
N VAL A 138 8.50 -9.02 -6.55
CA VAL A 138 7.05 -9.00 -6.44
C VAL A 138 6.55 -10.37 -6.02
N ASP A 139 5.87 -10.43 -4.89
CA ASP A 139 5.21 -11.64 -4.42
C ASP A 139 3.86 -11.82 -5.13
N LEU A 140 3.70 -12.94 -5.81
CA LEU A 140 2.43 -13.29 -6.46
C LEU A 140 1.52 -13.98 -5.45
N VAL A 141 0.55 -13.24 -4.92
CA VAL A 141 -0.35 -13.71 -3.86
C VAL A 141 -1.40 -14.66 -4.45
N SER A 142 -1.58 -15.82 -3.82
CA SER A 142 -2.66 -16.76 -4.18
C SER A 142 -4.03 -16.22 -3.78
N GLY A 143 -5.11 -16.69 -4.44
CA GLY A 143 -6.47 -16.29 -4.10
C GLY A 143 -6.84 -16.54 -2.63
N PRO A 144 -6.55 -17.73 -2.05
CA PRO A 144 -6.77 -17.98 -0.62
C PRO A 144 -5.99 -17.06 0.30
N GLU A 145 -4.73 -16.74 -0.03
CA GLU A 145 -3.92 -15.82 0.76
C GLU A 145 -4.42 -14.37 0.66
N GLU A 146 -4.82 -13.93 -0.54
CA GLU A 146 -5.47 -12.64 -0.76
C GLU A 146 -6.72 -12.51 0.11
N ALA A 147 -7.61 -13.53 0.12
CA ALA A 147 -8.79 -13.55 0.96
C ALA A 147 -8.45 -13.52 2.46
N ARG A 148 -7.37 -14.22 2.88
CA ARG A 148 -6.89 -14.20 4.27
C ARG A 148 -6.40 -12.81 4.67
N LEU A 149 -5.64 -12.13 3.82
CA LEU A 149 -5.12 -10.78 4.09
C LEU A 149 -6.27 -9.76 4.20
N ILE A 150 -7.28 -9.84 3.33
CA ILE A 150 -8.47 -8.98 3.40
C ILE A 150 -9.24 -9.20 4.72
N TYR A 151 -9.31 -10.44 5.19
CA TYR A 151 -10.00 -10.75 6.45
C TYR A 151 -9.25 -10.22 7.69
N LEU A 152 -7.92 -10.11 7.61
CA LEU A 152 -7.09 -9.65 8.72
C LEU A 152 -6.92 -8.11 8.76
N GLY A 153 -7.21 -7.41 7.64
CA GLY A 153 -7.13 -5.94 7.55
C GLY A 153 -8.45 -5.28 7.88
#